data_6f2862be6264fcc7052b444675cf140e
#
_entry.id   6f2862be6264fcc7052b444675cf140e
#
_cell.length_a   1.000
_cell.length_b   1.000
_cell.length_c   1.000
_cell.angle_alpha   90.00
_cell.angle_beta   90.00
_cell.angle_gamma   90.00
#
_symmetry.space_group_name_H-M   'P 1'
#
loop_
_entity.id
_entity.type
_entity.pdbx_description
1 polymer ?
#
loop_
_entity_poly.entity_id
_entity_poly.type
_entity_poly.pdbx_seq_one_letter_code
_entity_poly.pdbx_strand_id
1 'polypeptide(L)'
;LKDWTFHSFADAGENVCVLTENDEYILFHSPPNGIGILKSPNLKDWKPWGELITQGQKDWLWARGRITAGTVVNLKHVSGIEHYLMFFHGSGPLKETEGDFDKNASIGIAWSKDLIHWQWPVN
;
A
#
# COMPACT_ATOMS: atom_id res chain seq x y z
N LEU A 1 13.35 -11.17 19.31
CA LEU A 1 13.98 -11.43 18.01
C LEU A 1 15.47 -11.16 18.13
N LYS A 2 16.27 -12.20 18.32
CA LYS A 2 17.73 -12.08 18.51
C LYS A 2 18.51 -12.50 17.29
N ASP A 3 17.96 -13.45 16.52
CA ASP A 3 18.66 -14.04 15.40
C ASP A 3 17.88 -13.75 14.11
N TRP A 4 18.60 -13.20 13.13
CA TRP A 4 18.07 -12.89 11.82
C TRP A 4 18.84 -13.64 10.74
N THR A 5 18.14 -14.27 9.83
CA THR A 5 18.73 -14.91 8.66
C THR A 5 18.23 -14.22 7.41
N PHE A 6 19.14 -13.80 6.54
CA PHE A 6 18.81 -13.29 5.24
C PHE A 6 18.13 -14.40 4.41
N HIS A 7 16.96 -14.14 3.86
CA HIS A 7 16.20 -15.12 3.09
C HIS A 7 16.29 -14.87 1.59
N SER A 8 15.94 -13.66 1.15
CA SER A 8 15.86 -13.30 -0.27
C SER A 8 15.72 -11.80 -0.47
N PHE A 9 15.80 -11.37 -1.73
CA PHE A 9 15.41 -10.02 -2.17
C PHE A 9 14.01 -10.04 -2.77
N ALA A 10 13.29 -8.92 -2.63
CA ALA A 10 12.14 -8.57 -3.43
C ALA A 10 12.51 -7.32 -4.22
N ASP A 11 12.18 -7.29 -5.51
CA ASP A 11 12.28 -6.07 -6.33
C ASP A 11 11.08 -5.17 -6.00
N ALA A 12 11.19 -4.48 -4.89
CA ALA A 12 10.14 -3.64 -4.31
C ALA A 12 10.70 -2.27 -3.94
N GLY A 13 9.82 -1.26 -3.96
CA GLY A 13 10.14 0.07 -3.45
C GLY A 13 10.05 0.17 -1.93
N GLU A 14 9.88 1.37 -1.44
CA GLU A 14 9.84 1.70 -0.01
C GLU A 14 8.51 1.32 0.67
N ASN A 15 8.46 1.49 2.00
CA ASN A 15 7.25 1.36 2.83
C ASN A 15 6.55 0.02 2.68
N VAL A 16 7.30 -1.05 2.85
CA VAL A 16 6.78 -2.40 2.63
C VAL A 16 5.91 -2.90 3.77
N CYS A 17 4.84 -3.58 3.41
CA CYS A 17 3.99 -4.36 4.30
C CYS A 17 3.72 -5.71 3.67
N VAL A 18 3.84 -6.79 4.43
CA VAL A 18 3.58 -8.16 3.94
C VAL A 18 2.42 -8.77 4.69
N LEU A 19 1.48 -9.36 3.94
CA LEU A 19 0.41 -10.20 4.45
C LEU A 19 0.60 -11.64 3.98
N THR A 20 0.02 -12.57 4.71
CA THR A 20 -0.21 -13.94 4.24
C THR A 20 -1.69 -14.14 3.96
N GLU A 21 -2.02 -14.69 2.79
CA GLU A 21 -3.39 -14.99 2.40
C GLU A 21 -3.40 -16.24 1.49
N ASN A 22 -4.18 -17.24 1.84
CA ASN A 22 -4.32 -18.49 1.06
C ASN A 22 -2.96 -19.15 0.72
N ASP A 23 -2.09 -19.28 1.70
CA ASP A 23 -0.74 -19.86 1.58
C ASP A 23 0.22 -19.09 0.62
N GLU A 24 -0.10 -17.86 0.30
CA GLU A 24 0.74 -16.96 -0.48
C GLU A 24 1.11 -15.71 0.31
N TYR A 25 2.18 -15.05 -0.09
CA TYR A 25 2.66 -13.80 0.49
C TYR A 25 2.32 -12.64 -0.44
N ILE A 26 1.74 -11.59 0.13
CA ILE A 26 1.34 -10.40 -0.61
C ILE A 26 2.08 -9.21 -0.02
N LEU A 27 2.88 -8.55 -0.83
CA LEU A 27 3.71 -7.43 -0.43
C LEU A 27 3.20 -6.15 -1.07
N PHE A 28 2.86 -5.18 -0.25
CA PHE A 28 2.57 -3.81 -0.65
C PHE A 28 3.84 -2.98 -0.54
N HIS A 29 4.09 -2.12 -1.52
CA HIS A 29 5.29 -1.27 -1.56
C HIS A 29 5.02 0.04 -2.28
N SER A 30 5.91 1.00 -2.11
CA SER A 30 5.89 2.27 -2.82
C SER A 30 6.98 2.30 -3.88
N PRO A 31 6.65 2.10 -5.16
CA PRO A 31 7.54 2.48 -6.26
C PRO A 31 7.69 4.00 -6.31
N PRO A 32 8.45 4.58 -7.25
CA PRO A 32 8.64 6.04 -7.32
C PRO A 32 7.35 6.86 -7.29
N ASN A 33 6.22 6.30 -7.73
CA ASN A 33 4.91 6.90 -7.57
C ASN A 33 3.83 5.82 -7.40
N GLY A 34 3.02 5.96 -6.35
CA GLY A 34 1.87 5.09 -6.11
C GLY A 34 2.14 3.91 -5.16
N ILE A 35 1.23 2.94 -5.19
CA ILE A 35 1.25 1.73 -4.36
C ILE A 35 1.24 0.52 -5.29
N GLY A 36 2.31 -0.25 -5.25
CA GLY A 36 2.44 -1.51 -5.98
C GLY A 36 2.15 -2.71 -5.10
N ILE A 37 1.74 -3.80 -5.74
CA ILE A 37 1.45 -5.06 -5.07
C ILE A 37 2.24 -6.17 -5.75
N LEU A 38 2.98 -6.93 -4.97
CA LEU A 38 3.68 -8.13 -5.41
C LEU A 38 3.10 -9.35 -4.70
N LYS A 39 3.16 -10.49 -5.35
CA LYS A 39 2.71 -11.78 -4.83
C LYS A 39 3.80 -12.83 -4.98
N SER A 40 3.94 -13.68 -3.96
CA SER A 40 4.93 -14.76 -3.96
C SER A 40 4.41 -15.98 -3.21
N PRO A 41 4.63 -17.20 -3.74
CA PRO A 41 4.31 -18.43 -3.01
C PRO A 41 5.36 -18.81 -1.96
N ASN A 42 6.54 -18.20 -1.96
CA ASN A 42 7.70 -18.71 -1.20
C ASN A 42 8.64 -17.61 -0.68
N LEU A 43 8.25 -16.33 -0.74
CA LEU A 43 9.07 -15.15 -0.37
C LEU A 43 10.31 -14.94 -1.26
N LYS A 44 10.45 -15.64 -2.36
CA LYS A 44 11.57 -15.53 -3.31
C LYS A 44 11.13 -15.10 -4.69
N ASP A 45 10.08 -15.74 -5.19
CA ASP A 45 9.60 -15.56 -6.56
C ASP A 45 8.47 -14.53 -6.56
N TRP A 46 8.83 -13.25 -6.51
CA TRP A 46 7.89 -12.14 -6.49
C TRP A 46 7.46 -11.75 -7.90
N LYS A 47 6.15 -11.54 -8.07
CA LYS A 47 5.55 -11.09 -9.33
C LYS A 47 4.57 -9.95 -9.07
N PRO A 48 4.48 -8.95 -9.95
CA PRO A 48 3.42 -7.95 -9.88
C PRO A 48 2.04 -8.59 -9.83
N TRP A 49 1.17 -8.07 -8.97
CA TRP A 49 -0.19 -8.55 -8.80
C TRP A 49 -1.17 -7.37 -8.71
N GLY A 50 -2.10 -7.29 -9.68
CA GLY A 50 -2.97 -6.14 -9.85
C GLY A 50 -2.28 -4.97 -10.56
N GLU A 51 -2.99 -3.85 -10.63
CA GLU A 51 -2.50 -2.63 -11.24
C GLU A 51 -1.85 -1.71 -10.20
N LEU A 52 -0.93 -0.86 -10.65
CA LEU A 52 -0.34 0.17 -9.81
C LEU A 52 -1.40 1.20 -9.41
N ILE A 53 -1.56 1.43 -8.12
CA ILE A 53 -2.48 2.43 -7.59
C ILE A 53 -1.74 3.77 -7.52
N THR A 54 -2.07 4.69 -8.41
CA THR A 54 -1.38 5.98 -8.51
C THR A 54 -2.14 7.12 -7.87
N GLN A 55 -3.42 6.95 -7.62
CA GLN A 55 -4.26 7.92 -6.91
C GLN A 55 -5.51 7.26 -6.34
N GLY A 56 -6.01 7.81 -5.25
CA GLY A 56 -7.29 7.41 -4.68
C GLY A 56 -8.46 8.06 -5.42
N GLN A 57 -9.05 9.09 -4.84
CA GLN A 57 -10.12 9.85 -5.50
C GLN A 57 -9.56 11.06 -6.25
N LYS A 58 -10.10 11.27 -7.45
CA LYS A 58 -9.68 12.35 -8.35
C LYS A 58 -9.72 13.74 -7.70
N ASP A 59 -10.65 13.95 -6.80
CA ASP A 59 -10.90 15.27 -6.17
C ASP A 59 -10.15 15.45 -4.83
N TRP A 60 -9.38 14.49 -4.43
CA TRP A 60 -8.58 14.62 -3.20
C TRP A 60 -7.41 15.58 -3.40
N LEU A 61 -7.59 16.80 -2.94
CA LEU A 61 -6.52 17.79 -2.98
C LEU A 61 -5.33 17.40 -2.10
N TRP A 62 -5.59 16.78 -0.97
CA TRP A 62 -4.57 16.37 0.01
C TRP A 62 -3.68 15.21 -0.46
N ALA A 63 -4.07 14.47 -1.48
CA ALA A 63 -3.36 13.29 -1.99
C ALA A 63 -3.13 13.36 -3.50
N ARG A 64 -3.18 14.54 -4.10
CA ARG A 64 -2.98 14.73 -5.55
C ARG A 64 -1.53 14.62 -5.98
N GLY A 65 -0.60 14.93 -5.10
CA GLY A 65 0.82 14.89 -5.42
C GLY A 65 1.30 13.45 -5.53
N ARG A 66 1.20 12.71 -4.45
CA ARG A 66 1.70 11.34 -4.37
C ARG A 66 0.91 10.55 -3.34
N ILE A 67 0.77 9.25 -3.59
CA ILE A 67 0.38 8.29 -2.56
C ILE A 67 1.47 7.23 -2.42
N THR A 68 1.65 6.74 -1.20
CA THR A 68 2.62 5.70 -0.89
C THR A 68 1.99 4.63 0.00
N ALA A 69 2.47 3.42 -0.11
CA ALA A 69 2.04 2.32 0.74
C ALA A 69 2.31 2.64 2.22
N GLY A 70 1.57 2.00 3.06
CA GLY A 70 1.76 2.02 4.50
C GLY A 70 1.51 0.61 5.04
N THR A 71 0.51 0.47 5.88
CA THR A 71 0.17 -0.81 6.50
C THR A 71 -1.16 -1.35 5.96
N VAL A 72 -1.19 -2.62 5.61
CA VAL A 72 -2.42 -3.35 5.28
C VAL A 72 -2.70 -4.38 6.37
N VAL A 73 -3.93 -4.40 6.86
CA VAL A 73 -4.39 -5.34 7.88
C VAL A 73 -5.59 -6.14 7.40
N ASN A 74 -5.60 -7.42 7.73
CA ASN A 74 -6.72 -8.30 7.44
C ASN A 74 -7.73 -8.23 8.60
N LEU A 75 -8.85 -7.56 8.38
CA LEU A 75 -9.97 -7.46 9.33
C LEU A 75 -11.24 -8.15 8.82
N LYS A 76 -11.12 -9.06 7.88
CA LYS A 76 -12.26 -9.81 7.32
C LYS A 76 -13.04 -10.60 8.36
N HIS A 77 -12.39 -10.99 9.44
CA HIS A 77 -12.99 -11.74 10.55
C HIS A 77 -13.62 -10.84 11.62
N VAL A 78 -13.48 -9.53 11.48
CA VAL A 78 -14.04 -8.56 12.45
C VAL A 78 -15.44 -8.15 11.99
N SER A 79 -16.44 -8.50 12.80
CA SER A 79 -17.84 -8.16 12.53
C SER A 79 -18.02 -6.65 12.37
N GLY A 80 -18.70 -6.25 11.30
CA GLY A 80 -18.95 -4.84 10.96
C GLY A 80 -17.83 -4.18 10.14
N ILE A 81 -16.66 -4.85 9.97
CA ILE A 81 -15.59 -4.40 9.07
C ILE A 81 -15.52 -5.31 7.84
N GLU A 82 -15.22 -6.59 8.02
CA GLU A 82 -15.25 -7.65 6.98
C GLU A 82 -14.44 -7.34 5.72
N HIS A 83 -13.39 -6.53 5.86
CA HIS A 83 -12.52 -6.07 4.78
C HIS A 83 -11.05 -6.11 5.18
N TYR A 84 -10.18 -6.02 4.19
CA TYR A 84 -8.81 -5.54 4.41
C TYR A 84 -8.85 -4.01 4.51
N LEU A 85 -8.07 -3.46 5.44
CA LEU A 85 -7.85 -2.02 5.53
C LEU A 85 -6.43 -1.69 5.16
N MET A 86 -6.24 -0.67 4.35
CA MET A 86 -4.94 -0.09 4.05
C MET A 86 -4.87 1.31 4.64
N PHE A 87 -3.84 1.55 5.45
CA PHE A 87 -3.43 2.88 5.86
C PHE A 87 -2.32 3.31 4.90
N PHE A 88 -2.54 4.37 4.18
CA PHE A 88 -1.60 4.86 3.19
C PHE A 88 -1.26 6.33 3.44
N HIS A 89 -0.15 6.77 2.91
CA HIS A 89 0.29 8.14 3.01
C HIS A 89 -0.02 8.87 1.71
N GLY A 90 -0.57 10.07 1.82
CA GLY A 90 -0.82 10.96 0.70
C GLY A 90 -0.21 12.32 0.92
N SER A 91 0.33 12.92 -0.11
CA SER A 91 0.76 14.31 -0.12
C SER A 91 -0.03 15.12 -1.15
N GLY A 92 -0.43 16.29 -0.76
CA GLY A 92 -1.23 17.17 -1.63
C GLY A 92 -0.49 18.40 -2.01
N PRO A 93 -1.19 19.29 -2.75
CA PRO A 93 -1.82 19.06 -4.07
C PRO A 93 -0.94 19.48 -5.22
N LEU A 94 0.32 19.81 -5.03
CA LEU A 94 1.07 20.65 -5.93
C LEU A 94 2.28 19.98 -6.53
N LYS A 95 2.76 20.62 -7.58
CA LYS A 95 4.08 20.38 -8.13
C LYS A 95 5.04 20.19 -6.97
N GLU A 96 5.47 18.96 -6.82
CA GLU A 96 6.49 18.61 -5.84
C GLU A 96 7.76 19.37 -6.26
N THR A 97 7.99 20.50 -5.62
CA THR A 97 9.32 21.04 -5.54
C THR A 97 10.06 20.24 -4.47
N GLU A 98 11.29 19.87 -4.72
CA GLU A 98 12.12 19.18 -3.73
C GLU A 98 11.96 19.84 -2.35
N GLY A 99 11.56 19.03 -1.37
CA GLY A 99 11.36 19.46 0.02
C GLY A 99 9.95 19.81 0.45
N ASP A 100 8.98 19.91 -0.44
CA ASP A 100 7.58 20.16 -0.07
C ASP A 100 6.75 18.88 0.10
N PHE A 101 7.30 17.75 -0.30
CA PHE A 101 6.68 16.44 -0.24
C PHE A 101 6.19 16.06 1.16
N ASP A 102 7.01 16.28 2.18
CA ASP A 102 6.67 15.90 3.55
C ASP A 102 5.84 16.95 4.32
N LYS A 103 5.77 18.18 3.82
CA LYS A 103 5.12 19.28 4.55
C LYS A 103 3.59 19.19 4.58
N ASN A 104 2.99 18.57 3.57
CA ASN A 104 1.54 18.47 3.41
C ASN A 104 1.07 17.02 3.33
N ALA A 105 1.71 16.18 4.12
CA ALA A 105 1.41 14.77 4.17
C ALA A 105 0.27 14.45 5.16
N SER A 106 -0.56 13.50 4.79
CA SER A 106 -1.65 12.99 5.62
C SER A 106 -1.81 11.49 5.46
N ILE A 107 -2.44 10.86 6.43
CA ILE A 107 -2.78 9.44 6.37
C ILE A 107 -4.21 9.28 5.86
N GLY A 108 -4.36 8.47 4.83
CA GLY A 108 -5.64 8.02 4.32
C GLY A 108 -5.94 6.57 4.69
N ILE A 109 -7.22 6.20 4.59
CA ILE A 109 -7.69 4.83 4.80
C ILE A 109 -8.41 4.38 3.54
N ALA A 110 -8.12 3.16 3.09
CA ALA A 110 -8.84 2.47 2.03
C ALA A 110 -9.25 1.08 2.51
N TRP A 111 -10.25 0.49 1.88
CA TRP A 111 -10.68 -0.87 2.17
C TRP A 111 -10.86 -1.68 0.90
N SER A 112 -10.67 -2.99 1.02
CA SER A 112 -10.81 -3.95 -0.07
C SER A 112 -11.36 -5.27 0.42
N LYS A 113 -12.04 -6.02 -0.45
CA LYS A 113 -12.44 -7.40 -0.21
C LYS A 113 -11.45 -8.41 -0.76
N ASP A 114 -10.61 -8.01 -1.70
CA ASP A 114 -9.77 -8.90 -2.51
C ASP A 114 -8.30 -8.48 -2.62
N LEU A 115 -7.89 -7.38 -1.94
CA LEU A 115 -6.54 -6.81 -1.94
C LEU A 115 -6.12 -6.14 -3.27
N ILE A 116 -6.93 -6.20 -4.31
CA ILE A 116 -6.65 -5.62 -5.63
C ILE A 116 -7.51 -4.39 -5.87
N HIS A 117 -8.82 -4.49 -5.60
CA HIS A 117 -9.77 -3.42 -5.80
C HIS A 117 -10.01 -2.67 -4.49
N TRP A 118 -9.53 -1.44 -4.44
CA TRP A 118 -9.59 -0.60 -3.25
C TRP A 118 -10.68 0.44 -3.37
N GLN A 119 -11.39 0.64 -2.27
CA GLN A 119 -12.40 1.67 -2.09
C GLN A 119 -11.91 2.70 -1.08
N TRP A 120 -12.38 3.92 -1.25
CA TRP A 120 -11.96 5.10 -0.51
C TRP A 120 -13.19 5.76 0.14
N PRO A 121 -13.03 6.51 1.25
CA PRO A 121 -14.12 7.29 1.80
C PRO A 121 -14.66 8.28 0.76
N VAL A 122 -15.98 8.31 0.61
CA VAL A 122 -16.65 9.33 -0.21
C VAL A 122 -16.78 10.58 0.68
N ASN A 123 -16.33 11.73 0.19
CA ASN A 123 -16.49 13.01 0.86
C ASN A 123 -17.94 13.49 0.76
#